data_3099eddefe948f1ff368ee0cf597a3da
#
_entry.id   3099eddefe948f1ff368ee0cf597a3da
#
_cell.length_a   1.000
_cell.length_b   1.000
_cell.length_c   1.000
_cell.angle_alpha   90.00
_cell.angle_beta   90.00
_cell.angle_gamma   90.00
#
_symmetry.space_group_name_H-M   'P 1'
#
loop_
_entity.id
_entity.type
_entity.pdbx_description
1 polymer ?
#
loop_
_entity_poly.entity_id
_entity_poly.type
_entity_poly.pdbx_seq_one_letter_code
_entity_poly.pdbx_strand_id
1 'polypeptide(L)'
;MTDTLVAEKAATAGGVIHLGDVTKVFGKEGVAGSYRAVDHLNLDVASGQMLALLGKTGCGKSTIFNMIAGLTEPTAGTVRVNGKNPFAEFDAFRGKIAIVFQGDRLLPWRTAIQNVQLGLEMLDRPPPDRKDTARKWLIKLGLGGHEDDYPHQLSGGMRQRVSIARAFATNAHLLLCDEPFSALDESTAGKLRGEFVRLVKENGKTAVFITHSISEALEIGDRIVVLKRPAMIAYDVSFDKDTSLEERMMIRERIGEVLAA
;
A
#
# COMPACT_ATOMS: atom_id res chain seq x y z
N MET A 1 -4.20 -32.54 16.63
CA MET A 1 -3.36 -31.85 17.61
C MET A 1 -2.15 -31.25 16.91
N THR A 2 -2.34 -30.21 16.10
CA THR A 2 -1.26 -29.44 15.41
C THR A 2 -1.77 -28.07 14.96
N ASP A 3 -2.50 -27.36 15.84
CA ASP A 3 -3.10 -26.05 15.48
C ASP A 3 -2.61 -24.88 16.37
N THR A 4 -1.47 -25.04 17.06
CA THR A 4 -1.07 -24.05 18.08
C THR A 4 0.34 -23.46 17.89
N LEU A 5 0.95 -23.52 16.70
CA LEU A 5 2.37 -23.12 16.55
C LEU A 5 2.63 -21.87 15.69
N VAL A 6 1.61 -21.09 15.30
CA VAL A 6 1.81 -19.87 14.46
C VAL A 6 1.40 -18.55 15.15
N ALA A 7 0.94 -18.58 16.40
CA ALA A 7 0.29 -17.42 17.03
C ALA A 7 1.14 -16.64 18.06
N GLU A 8 2.47 -16.78 18.09
CA GLU A 8 3.26 -16.09 19.13
C GLU A 8 4.57 -15.49 18.64
N LYS A 9 4.47 -14.45 17.78
CA LYS A 9 5.60 -13.53 17.53
C LYS A 9 5.19 -12.17 16.96
N ALA A 10 4.29 -11.43 17.61
CA ALA A 10 4.03 -10.03 17.25
C ALA A 10 3.42 -9.23 18.42
N ALA A 11 4.11 -9.16 19.53
CA ALA A 11 3.76 -8.20 20.57
C ALA A 11 5.02 -7.69 21.23
N THR A 12 5.75 -6.79 20.55
CA THR A 12 6.66 -5.84 21.24
C THR A 12 7.12 -4.75 20.28
N ALA A 13 7.04 -3.51 20.75
CA ALA A 13 7.64 -2.27 20.23
C ALA A 13 6.96 -1.64 19.01
N GLY A 14 6.03 -0.68 19.25
CA GLY A 14 5.74 0.48 18.42
C GLY A 14 5.62 0.27 16.91
N GLY A 15 4.58 -0.41 16.42
CA GLY A 15 4.30 -0.50 14.99
C GLY A 15 4.13 0.90 14.36
N VAL A 16 4.47 1.02 13.07
CA VAL A 16 4.25 2.26 12.30
C VAL A 16 2.75 2.52 12.15
N ILE A 17 1.93 1.46 12.04
CA ILE A 17 0.46 1.55 11.96
C ILE A 17 -0.12 0.71 13.08
N HIS A 18 -1.11 1.26 13.77
CA HIS A 18 -1.91 0.57 14.78
C HIS A 18 -3.40 0.87 14.55
N LEU A 19 -4.17 -0.18 14.32
CA LEU A 19 -5.62 -0.18 14.27
C LEU A 19 -6.13 -0.95 15.48
N GLY A 20 -6.80 -0.27 16.41
CA GLY A 20 -7.33 -0.86 17.64
C GLY A 20 -8.84 -0.85 17.63
N ASP A 21 -9.48 -2.00 17.55
CA ASP A 21 -10.94 -2.22 17.58
C ASP A 21 -11.71 -1.32 16.60
N VAL A 22 -11.16 -1.17 15.39
CA VAL A 22 -11.65 -0.21 14.40
C VAL A 22 -12.94 -0.70 13.76
N THR A 23 -13.97 0.14 13.84
CA THR A 23 -15.24 -0.04 13.14
C THR A 23 -15.53 1.16 12.24
N LYS A 24 -16.01 0.91 11.01
CA LYS A 24 -16.48 1.94 10.10
C LYS A 24 -17.83 1.59 9.52
N VAL A 25 -18.81 2.45 9.81
CA VAL A 25 -20.15 2.43 9.23
C VAL A 25 -20.32 3.67 8.36
N PHE A 26 -20.81 3.51 7.15
CA PHE A 26 -21.26 4.59 6.29
C PHE A 26 -22.80 4.71 6.41
N GLY A 27 -23.30 5.93 6.49
CA GLY A 27 -24.71 6.22 6.84
C GLY A 27 -24.94 6.17 8.35
N LYS A 28 -26.22 6.26 8.76
CA LYS A 28 -26.61 6.12 10.17
C LYS A 28 -26.87 4.64 10.46
N GLU A 29 -26.25 4.10 11.50
CA GLU A 29 -26.42 2.71 11.92
C GLU A 29 -27.90 2.41 12.20
N GLY A 30 -28.42 1.29 11.72
CA GLY A 30 -29.81 0.88 11.83
C GLY A 30 -30.80 1.57 10.86
N VAL A 31 -30.33 2.47 10.00
CA VAL A 31 -31.16 3.12 8.96
C VAL A 31 -30.96 2.39 7.61
N ALA A 32 -32.03 2.26 6.85
CA ALA A 32 -31.96 1.68 5.52
C ALA A 32 -30.91 2.40 4.66
N GLY A 33 -30.00 1.63 4.03
CA GLY A 33 -28.87 2.16 3.27
C GLY A 33 -27.58 2.34 4.08
N SER A 34 -27.56 2.06 5.39
CA SER A 34 -26.31 1.99 6.14
C SER A 34 -25.49 0.75 5.75
N TYR A 35 -24.17 0.91 5.76
CA TYR A 35 -23.25 -0.14 5.37
C TYR A 35 -22.04 -0.18 6.30
N ARG A 36 -21.82 -1.31 6.97
CA ARG A 36 -20.64 -1.57 7.79
C ARG A 36 -19.52 -2.05 6.89
N ALA A 37 -18.50 -1.22 6.72
CA ALA A 37 -17.36 -1.49 5.87
C ALA A 37 -16.23 -2.21 6.61
N VAL A 38 -16.00 -1.87 7.88
CA VAL A 38 -14.98 -2.45 8.76
C VAL A 38 -15.64 -2.79 10.09
N ASP A 39 -15.31 -3.94 10.67
CA ASP A 39 -15.94 -4.46 11.87
C ASP A 39 -14.89 -4.98 12.87
N HIS A 40 -14.73 -4.27 13.99
CA HIS A 40 -13.85 -4.63 15.11
C HIS A 40 -12.44 -5.06 14.68
N LEU A 41 -11.85 -4.34 13.71
CA LEU A 41 -10.55 -4.68 13.14
C LEU A 41 -9.40 -4.30 14.08
N ASN A 42 -8.54 -5.27 14.38
CA ASN A 42 -7.27 -5.06 15.07
C ASN A 42 -6.13 -5.43 14.12
N LEU A 43 -5.21 -4.50 13.85
CA LEU A 43 -4.10 -4.70 12.94
C LEU A 43 -2.92 -3.80 13.29
N ASP A 44 -1.76 -4.41 13.49
CA ASP A 44 -0.49 -3.71 13.65
C ASP A 44 0.42 -3.94 12.44
N VAL A 45 1.16 -2.92 12.02
CA VAL A 45 2.18 -3.04 10.96
C VAL A 45 3.51 -2.53 11.52
N ALA A 46 4.51 -3.38 11.50
CA ALA A 46 5.85 -3.05 12.00
C ALA A 46 6.61 -2.11 11.04
N SER A 47 7.60 -1.40 11.56
CA SER A 47 8.51 -0.60 10.74
C SER A 47 9.30 -1.49 9.76
N GLY A 48 9.38 -1.08 8.50
CA GLY A 48 10.05 -1.84 7.44
C GLY A 48 9.28 -3.04 6.91
N GLN A 49 8.07 -3.34 7.46
CA GLN A 49 7.23 -4.44 7.01
C GLN A 49 6.51 -4.08 5.71
N MET A 50 6.42 -5.05 4.81
CA MET A 50 5.57 -5.00 3.62
C MET A 50 4.33 -5.85 3.86
N LEU A 51 3.21 -5.20 4.19
CA LEU A 51 1.93 -5.84 4.43
C LEU A 51 1.10 -5.89 3.15
N ALA A 52 0.66 -7.07 2.72
CA ALA A 52 -0.35 -7.23 1.69
C ALA A 52 -1.74 -7.42 2.32
N LEU A 53 -2.67 -6.50 2.04
CA LEU A 53 -4.10 -6.63 2.37
C LEU A 53 -4.81 -7.28 1.19
N LEU A 54 -5.21 -8.52 1.35
CA LEU A 54 -5.86 -9.33 0.33
C LEU A 54 -7.34 -9.53 0.66
N GLY A 55 -8.19 -9.58 -0.35
CA GLY A 55 -9.62 -9.86 -0.16
C GLY A 55 -10.44 -9.53 -1.40
N LYS A 56 -11.66 -10.07 -1.47
CA LYS A 56 -12.60 -9.81 -2.57
C LYS A 56 -12.92 -8.32 -2.70
N THR A 57 -13.30 -7.90 -3.90
CA THR A 57 -13.77 -6.52 -4.14
C THR A 57 -14.93 -6.18 -3.20
N GLY A 58 -14.90 -4.99 -2.60
CA GLY A 58 -15.94 -4.53 -1.67
C GLY A 58 -15.84 -5.10 -0.24
N CYS A 59 -14.77 -5.82 0.12
CA CYS A 59 -14.60 -6.31 1.50
C CYS A 59 -14.14 -5.24 2.51
N GLY A 60 -13.79 -4.01 2.08
CA GLY A 60 -13.41 -2.92 2.98
C GLY A 60 -11.93 -2.50 2.93
N LYS A 61 -11.10 -3.09 2.05
CA LYS A 61 -9.65 -2.76 1.92
C LYS A 61 -9.41 -1.26 1.71
N SER A 62 -10.10 -0.65 0.74
CA SER A 62 -9.96 0.78 0.45
C SER A 62 -10.45 1.66 1.60
N THR A 63 -11.39 1.18 2.43
CA THR A 63 -11.80 1.89 3.64
C THR A 63 -10.69 1.90 4.68
N ILE A 64 -10.04 0.76 4.92
CA ILE A 64 -8.87 0.66 5.81
C ILE A 64 -7.74 1.56 5.29
N PHE A 65 -7.44 1.49 4.01
CA PHE A 65 -6.46 2.33 3.34
C PHE A 65 -6.72 3.82 3.58
N ASN A 66 -7.96 4.27 3.35
CA ASN A 66 -8.34 5.67 3.54
C ASN A 66 -8.27 6.10 5.01
N MET A 67 -8.53 5.20 5.96
CA MET A 67 -8.36 5.50 7.37
C MET A 67 -6.88 5.66 7.75
N ILE A 68 -6.01 4.80 7.24
CA ILE A 68 -4.54 4.91 7.44
C ILE A 68 -4.00 6.19 6.77
N ALA A 69 -4.54 6.55 5.60
CA ALA A 69 -4.17 7.78 4.88
C ALA A 69 -4.70 9.07 5.53
N GLY A 70 -5.56 8.96 6.58
CA GLY A 70 -6.20 10.12 7.21
C GLY A 70 -7.34 10.74 6.38
N LEU A 71 -7.84 10.05 5.37
CA LEU A 71 -8.90 10.53 4.47
C LEU A 71 -10.31 10.17 4.97
N THR A 72 -10.40 9.24 5.91
CA THR A 72 -11.68 8.77 6.46
C THR A 72 -11.50 8.50 7.96
N GLU A 73 -12.37 9.06 8.78
CA GLU A 73 -12.38 8.80 10.22
C GLU A 73 -13.09 7.49 10.53
N PRO A 74 -12.60 6.65 11.47
CA PRO A 74 -13.35 5.51 11.97
C PRO A 74 -14.61 5.94 12.70
N THR A 75 -15.66 5.09 12.72
CA THR A 75 -16.88 5.34 13.51
C THR A 75 -16.63 5.00 14.99
N ALA A 76 -15.79 4.00 15.25
CA ALA A 76 -15.34 3.62 16.59
C ALA A 76 -13.93 3.00 16.51
N GLY A 77 -13.27 2.91 17.66
CA GLY A 77 -11.89 2.41 17.76
C GLY A 77 -10.84 3.49 17.47
N THR A 78 -9.59 3.07 17.29
CA THR A 78 -8.46 3.98 17.13
C THR A 78 -7.63 3.63 15.92
N VAL A 79 -7.23 4.66 15.16
CA VAL A 79 -6.23 4.55 14.08
C VAL A 79 -5.04 5.43 14.45
N ARG A 80 -3.86 4.84 14.47
CA ARG A 80 -2.61 5.58 14.70
C ARG A 80 -1.56 5.21 13.68
N VAL A 81 -0.86 6.22 13.20
CA VAL A 81 0.31 6.10 12.33
C VAL A 81 1.46 6.85 13.02
N ASN A 82 2.56 6.17 13.29
CA ASN A 82 3.65 6.71 14.10
C ASN A 82 3.15 7.36 15.42
N GLY A 83 2.18 6.69 16.09
CA GLY A 83 1.60 7.14 17.36
C GLY A 83 0.57 8.27 17.26
N LYS A 84 0.34 8.86 16.07
CA LYS A 84 -0.57 9.99 15.83
C LYS A 84 -1.85 9.57 15.11
N ASN A 85 -2.93 10.31 15.34
CA ASN A 85 -4.18 10.11 14.60
C ASN A 85 -4.07 10.77 13.21
N PRO A 86 -4.07 9.99 12.10
CA PRO A 86 -3.85 10.55 10.77
C PRO A 86 -5.00 11.44 10.27
N PHE A 87 -6.21 11.27 10.78
CA PHE A 87 -7.35 12.13 10.45
C PHE A 87 -7.30 13.45 11.21
N ALA A 88 -7.15 13.39 12.53
CA ALA A 88 -7.14 14.58 13.38
C ALA A 88 -5.88 15.43 13.23
N GLU A 89 -4.74 14.80 12.92
CA GLU A 89 -3.43 15.44 12.78
C GLU A 89 -2.93 15.38 11.33
N PHE A 90 -3.80 15.55 10.35
CA PHE A 90 -3.51 15.32 8.92
C PHE A 90 -2.26 16.04 8.42
N ASP A 91 -2.07 17.31 8.81
CA ASP A 91 -0.91 18.12 8.40
C ASP A 91 0.42 17.56 8.93
N ALA A 92 0.40 16.83 10.05
CA ALA A 92 1.58 16.20 10.61
C ALA A 92 2.14 15.07 9.72
N PHE A 93 1.36 14.60 8.75
CA PHE A 93 1.72 13.52 7.82
C PHE A 93 2.20 14.01 6.45
N ARG A 94 2.23 15.33 6.24
CA ARG A 94 2.77 15.92 5.01
C ARG A 94 4.19 15.40 4.74
N GLY A 95 4.37 14.69 3.62
CA GLY A 95 5.63 14.06 3.23
C GLY A 95 6.03 12.80 3.99
N LYS A 96 5.21 12.30 4.93
CA LYS A 96 5.48 11.07 5.69
C LYS A 96 4.74 9.86 5.13
N ILE A 97 3.62 10.09 4.44
CA ILE A 97 2.86 9.09 3.72
C ILE A 97 2.89 9.44 2.24
N ALA A 98 3.18 8.46 1.39
CA ALA A 98 3.01 8.60 -0.05
C ALA A 98 2.07 7.51 -0.56
N ILE A 99 1.26 7.86 -1.57
CA ILE A 99 0.24 6.98 -2.11
C ILE A 99 0.56 6.66 -3.57
N VAL A 100 0.50 5.36 -3.91
CA VAL A 100 0.49 4.86 -5.29
C VAL A 100 -0.90 4.30 -5.57
N PHE A 101 -1.62 4.90 -6.49
CA PHE A 101 -2.99 4.52 -6.83
C PHE A 101 -3.03 3.44 -7.91
N GLN A 102 -4.17 2.79 -8.06
CA GLN A 102 -4.48 1.82 -9.11
C GLN A 102 -4.27 2.41 -10.52
N GLY A 103 -4.70 3.65 -10.75
CA GLY A 103 -4.35 4.42 -11.95
C GLY A 103 -3.15 5.31 -11.68
N ASP A 104 -2.38 5.62 -12.72
CA ASP A 104 -1.17 6.42 -12.60
C ASP A 104 -1.40 7.84 -12.05
N ARG A 105 -2.63 8.38 -12.22
CA ARG A 105 -3.01 9.71 -11.73
C ARG A 105 -2.00 10.80 -12.11
N LEU A 106 -1.42 10.70 -13.30
CA LEU A 106 -0.54 11.74 -13.84
C LEU A 106 -1.35 12.93 -14.32
N LEU A 107 -0.79 14.14 -14.13
CA LEU A 107 -1.35 15.35 -14.67
C LEU A 107 -1.04 15.41 -16.18
N PRO A 108 -2.03 15.36 -17.08
CA PRO A 108 -1.80 15.19 -18.50
C PRO A 108 -1.10 16.39 -19.17
N TRP A 109 -1.12 17.55 -18.52
CA TRP A 109 -0.46 18.78 -18.97
C TRP A 109 0.95 18.97 -18.40
N ARG A 110 1.47 17.98 -17.63
CA ARG A 110 2.82 17.97 -17.10
C ARG A 110 3.63 16.83 -17.72
N THR A 111 4.91 17.07 -17.95
CA THR A 111 5.84 16.02 -18.38
C THR A 111 6.10 15.00 -17.27
N ALA A 112 6.80 13.91 -17.58
CA ALA A 112 7.14 12.88 -16.59
C ALA A 112 7.90 13.48 -15.40
N ILE A 113 8.93 14.28 -15.65
CA ILE A 113 9.71 14.90 -14.57
C ILE A 113 8.87 15.87 -13.74
N GLN A 114 7.99 16.68 -14.39
CA GLN A 114 7.10 17.59 -13.70
C GLN A 114 6.05 16.87 -12.85
N ASN A 115 5.59 15.69 -13.27
CA ASN A 115 4.70 14.84 -12.49
C ASN A 115 5.41 14.30 -11.23
N VAL A 116 6.68 13.89 -11.35
CA VAL A 116 7.47 13.46 -10.19
C VAL A 116 7.75 14.62 -9.23
N GLN A 117 8.02 15.81 -9.75
CA GLN A 117 8.25 17.01 -8.94
C GLN A 117 7.03 17.45 -8.12
N LEU A 118 5.81 17.07 -8.51
CA LEU A 118 4.58 17.52 -7.85
C LEU A 118 4.60 17.30 -6.33
N GLY A 119 4.99 16.11 -5.87
CA GLY A 119 5.09 15.83 -4.44
C GLY A 119 6.13 16.69 -3.72
N LEU A 120 7.23 17.00 -4.39
CA LEU A 120 8.30 17.85 -3.86
C LEU A 120 7.91 19.33 -3.84
N GLU A 121 7.09 19.77 -4.80
CA GLU A 121 6.48 21.10 -4.81
C GLU A 121 5.56 21.29 -3.60
N MET A 122 4.74 20.28 -3.31
CA MET A 122 3.86 20.29 -2.13
C MET A 122 4.64 20.28 -0.80
N LEU A 123 5.89 19.85 -0.81
CA LEU A 123 6.81 19.86 0.34
C LEU A 123 7.70 21.13 0.39
N ASP A 124 7.44 22.11 -0.46
CA ASP A 124 8.20 23.38 -0.55
C ASP A 124 9.70 23.19 -0.79
N ARG A 125 10.12 22.10 -1.44
CA ARG A 125 11.52 21.87 -1.79
C ARG A 125 11.98 22.90 -2.84
N PRO A 126 13.24 23.36 -2.76
CA PRO A 126 13.79 24.29 -3.76
C PRO A 126 13.73 23.72 -5.19
N PRO A 127 13.49 24.56 -6.25
CA PRO A 127 13.37 24.07 -7.62
C PRO A 127 14.54 23.23 -8.15
N PRO A 128 15.82 23.54 -7.90
CA PRO A 128 16.94 22.70 -8.32
C PRO A 128 16.86 21.30 -7.71
N ASP A 129 16.65 21.21 -6.38
CA ASP A 129 16.56 19.93 -5.66
C ASP A 129 15.41 19.07 -6.17
N ARG A 130 14.27 19.70 -6.52
CA ARG A 130 13.10 18.98 -7.11
C ARG A 130 13.46 18.33 -8.42
N LYS A 131 14.12 19.06 -9.32
CA LYS A 131 14.47 18.58 -10.65
C LYS A 131 15.49 17.44 -10.58
N ASP A 132 16.52 17.59 -9.76
CA ASP A 132 17.56 16.58 -9.60
C ASP A 132 17.03 15.32 -8.93
N THR A 133 16.20 15.46 -7.88
CA THR A 133 15.55 14.32 -7.23
C THR A 133 14.62 13.58 -8.19
N ALA A 134 13.79 14.31 -8.92
CA ALA A 134 12.86 13.72 -9.88
C ALA A 134 13.60 12.95 -10.99
N ARG A 135 14.65 13.56 -11.56
CA ARG A 135 15.47 12.90 -12.59
C ARG A 135 16.14 11.63 -12.09
N LYS A 136 16.71 11.66 -10.87
CA LYS A 136 17.32 10.47 -10.24
C LYS A 136 16.32 9.31 -10.13
N TRP A 137 15.08 9.58 -9.70
CA TRP A 137 14.06 8.54 -9.58
C TRP A 137 13.56 8.03 -10.93
N LEU A 138 13.42 8.90 -11.93
CA LEU A 138 13.06 8.47 -13.28
C LEU A 138 14.14 7.55 -13.87
N ILE A 139 15.41 7.91 -13.77
CA ILE A 139 16.54 7.08 -14.24
C ILE A 139 16.55 5.74 -13.49
N LYS A 140 16.40 5.76 -12.14
CA LYS A 140 16.39 4.54 -11.31
C LYS A 140 15.25 3.59 -11.67
N LEU A 141 14.14 4.11 -12.20
CA LEU A 141 13.00 3.33 -12.70
C LEU A 141 13.02 3.10 -14.23
N GLY A 142 14.18 3.25 -14.88
CA GLY A 142 14.36 2.95 -16.29
C GLY A 142 13.66 3.91 -17.25
N LEU A 143 13.43 5.16 -16.85
CA LEU A 143 12.81 6.22 -17.64
C LEU A 143 13.80 7.31 -18.05
N GLY A 144 15.11 7.01 -18.05
CA GLY A 144 16.13 7.91 -18.60
C GLY A 144 15.89 8.16 -20.09
N GLY A 145 15.85 9.44 -20.49
CA GLY A 145 15.53 9.88 -21.85
C GLY A 145 14.04 10.15 -22.11
N HIS A 146 13.17 9.88 -21.10
CA HIS A 146 11.71 10.12 -21.18
C HIS A 146 11.23 11.19 -20.18
N GLU A 147 12.16 11.98 -19.64
CA GLU A 147 11.86 12.96 -18.59
C GLU A 147 10.89 14.04 -19.06
N ASP A 148 11.03 14.45 -20.33
CA ASP A 148 10.25 15.53 -20.91
C ASP A 148 9.01 15.04 -21.68
N ASP A 149 8.77 13.71 -21.71
CA ASP A 149 7.58 13.15 -22.35
C ASP A 149 6.32 13.43 -21.52
N TYR A 150 5.23 13.69 -22.19
CA TYR A 150 3.89 13.83 -21.60
C TYR A 150 3.24 12.45 -21.40
N PRO A 151 2.27 12.31 -20.46
CA PRO A 151 1.61 11.03 -20.20
C PRO A 151 1.04 10.32 -21.42
N HIS A 152 0.54 11.03 -22.40
CA HIS A 152 0.00 10.47 -23.64
C HIS A 152 1.07 9.88 -24.58
N GLN A 153 2.34 10.24 -24.40
CA GLN A 153 3.49 9.71 -25.15
C GLN A 153 4.10 8.47 -24.49
N LEU A 154 3.71 8.18 -23.24
CA LEU A 154 4.24 7.07 -22.45
C LEU A 154 3.34 5.82 -22.54
N SER A 155 3.95 4.63 -22.54
CA SER A 155 3.20 3.39 -22.37
C SER A 155 2.56 3.30 -20.98
N GLY A 156 1.58 2.40 -20.79
CA GLY A 156 0.94 2.19 -19.47
C GLY A 156 1.95 1.86 -18.37
N GLY A 157 2.91 0.98 -18.66
CA GLY A 157 3.99 0.63 -17.72
C GLY A 157 4.91 1.80 -17.41
N MET A 158 5.23 2.65 -18.41
CA MET A 158 6.03 3.86 -18.19
C MET A 158 5.28 4.87 -17.32
N ARG A 159 4.00 5.10 -17.56
CA ARG A 159 3.17 5.98 -16.71
C ARG A 159 3.14 5.48 -15.26
N GLN A 160 2.99 4.18 -15.05
CA GLN A 160 3.01 3.61 -13.71
C GLN A 160 4.36 3.79 -13.02
N ARG A 161 5.48 3.64 -13.76
CA ARG A 161 6.83 3.94 -13.23
C ARG A 161 6.98 5.41 -12.85
N VAL A 162 6.41 6.35 -13.59
CA VAL A 162 6.37 7.78 -13.21
C VAL A 162 5.58 7.99 -11.92
N SER A 163 4.44 7.31 -11.75
CA SER A 163 3.64 7.37 -10.51
C SER A 163 4.42 6.83 -9.30
N ILE A 164 5.13 5.72 -9.47
CA ILE A 164 6.02 5.16 -8.43
C ILE A 164 7.18 6.13 -8.14
N ALA A 165 7.83 6.70 -9.17
CA ALA A 165 8.88 7.70 -9.00
C ALA A 165 8.40 8.89 -8.18
N ARG A 166 7.18 9.39 -8.45
CA ARG A 166 6.54 10.47 -7.71
C ARG A 166 6.39 10.15 -6.23
N ALA A 167 5.96 8.93 -5.89
CA ALA A 167 5.81 8.50 -4.51
C ALA A 167 7.18 8.39 -3.79
N PHE A 168 8.17 7.79 -4.43
CA PHE A 168 9.51 7.63 -3.83
C PHE A 168 10.28 8.95 -3.70
N ALA A 169 10.07 9.90 -4.62
CA ALA A 169 10.75 11.20 -4.61
C ALA A 169 10.47 12.01 -3.33
N THR A 170 9.29 11.87 -2.74
CA THR A 170 8.92 12.56 -1.49
C THR A 170 9.72 12.05 -0.28
N ASN A 171 10.39 10.91 -0.41
CA ASN A 171 11.07 10.20 0.67
C ASN A 171 10.19 9.84 1.87
N ALA A 172 8.89 9.66 1.65
CA ALA A 172 7.96 9.19 2.68
C ALA A 172 8.41 7.84 3.26
N HIS A 173 8.24 7.67 4.58
CA HIS A 173 8.59 6.41 5.26
C HIS A 173 7.50 5.34 5.10
N LEU A 174 6.24 5.76 4.93
CA LEU A 174 5.10 4.88 4.71
C LEU A 174 4.59 5.02 3.27
N LEU A 175 4.52 3.90 2.56
CA LEU A 175 3.94 3.79 1.25
C LEU A 175 2.59 3.06 1.35
N LEU A 176 1.55 3.68 0.83
CA LEU A 176 0.23 3.08 0.68
C LEU A 176 -0.02 2.83 -0.80
N CYS A 177 -0.26 1.57 -1.17
CA CYS A 177 -0.38 1.15 -2.57
C CYS A 177 -1.74 0.47 -2.79
N ASP A 178 -2.58 1.07 -3.64
CA ASP A 178 -3.90 0.55 -3.98
C ASP A 178 -3.86 -0.05 -5.38
N GLU A 179 -3.74 -1.38 -5.48
CA GLU A 179 -3.67 -2.17 -6.72
C GLU A 179 -2.77 -1.57 -7.82
N PRO A 180 -1.53 -1.16 -7.52
CA PRO A 180 -0.72 -0.31 -8.40
C PRO A 180 -0.24 -0.99 -9.69
N PHE A 181 -0.45 -2.30 -9.84
CA PHE A 181 -0.02 -3.05 -11.02
C PHE A 181 -1.18 -3.66 -11.81
N SER A 182 -2.43 -3.50 -11.35
CA SER A 182 -3.61 -4.15 -11.95
C SER A 182 -3.92 -3.72 -13.39
N ALA A 183 -3.44 -2.55 -13.82
CA ALA A 183 -3.64 -2.04 -15.17
C ALA A 183 -2.55 -2.47 -16.17
N LEU A 184 -1.58 -3.29 -15.74
CA LEU A 184 -0.45 -3.73 -16.55
C LEU A 184 -0.62 -5.20 -17.00
N ASP A 185 -0.03 -5.55 -18.14
CA ASP A 185 0.14 -6.94 -18.51
C ASP A 185 1.07 -7.66 -17.52
N GLU A 186 0.88 -8.97 -17.33
CA GLU A 186 1.57 -9.74 -16.29
C GLU A 186 3.10 -9.71 -16.40
N SER A 187 3.64 -9.70 -17.62
CA SER A 187 5.10 -9.64 -17.82
C SER A 187 5.68 -8.31 -17.34
N THR A 188 5.03 -7.21 -17.67
CA THR A 188 5.41 -5.85 -17.22
C THR A 188 5.18 -5.69 -15.72
N ALA A 189 4.04 -6.17 -15.21
CA ALA A 189 3.69 -6.12 -13.79
C ALA A 189 4.72 -6.88 -12.94
N GLY A 190 5.09 -8.12 -13.31
CA GLY A 190 6.05 -8.93 -12.56
C GLY A 190 7.41 -8.26 -12.42
N LYS A 191 7.95 -7.69 -13.52
CA LYS A 191 9.21 -6.94 -13.47
C LYS A 191 9.12 -5.73 -12.54
N LEU A 192 8.03 -4.96 -12.67
CA LEU A 192 7.84 -3.75 -11.88
C LEU A 192 7.59 -4.05 -10.39
N ARG A 193 6.90 -5.16 -10.05
CA ARG A 193 6.76 -5.66 -8.68
C ARG A 193 8.12 -5.96 -8.06
N GLY A 194 8.98 -6.70 -8.76
CA GLY A 194 10.34 -7.00 -8.28
C GLY A 194 11.17 -5.74 -8.04
N GLU A 195 11.13 -4.77 -8.96
CA GLU A 195 11.79 -3.47 -8.78
C GLU A 195 11.22 -2.71 -7.58
N PHE A 196 9.89 -2.68 -7.42
CA PHE A 196 9.21 -2.01 -6.32
C PHE A 196 9.62 -2.60 -4.96
N VAL A 197 9.56 -3.93 -4.80
CA VAL A 197 9.97 -4.64 -3.58
C VAL A 197 11.42 -4.30 -3.23
N ARG A 198 12.32 -4.36 -4.21
CA ARG A 198 13.71 -4.00 -4.02
C ARG A 198 13.85 -2.56 -3.52
N LEU A 199 13.16 -1.60 -4.16
CA LEU A 199 13.22 -0.18 -3.78
C LEU A 199 12.68 0.08 -2.37
N VAL A 200 11.59 -0.58 -1.97
CA VAL A 200 11.03 -0.47 -0.61
C VAL A 200 12.06 -0.94 0.41
N LYS A 201 12.66 -2.13 0.20
CA LYS A 201 13.62 -2.74 1.12
C LYS A 201 14.94 -1.97 1.18
N GLU A 202 15.51 -1.56 0.04
CA GLU A 202 16.73 -0.76 -0.01
C GLU A 202 16.61 0.60 0.70
N ASN A 203 15.41 1.19 0.71
CA ASN A 203 15.17 2.48 1.35
C ASN A 203 14.54 2.36 2.75
N GLY A 204 14.46 1.15 3.32
CA GLY A 204 13.95 0.90 4.67
C GLY A 204 12.51 1.39 4.90
N LYS A 205 11.67 1.34 3.85
CA LYS A 205 10.29 1.86 3.93
C LYS A 205 9.32 0.80 4.42
N THR A 206 8.27 1.24 5.09
CA THR A 206 7.09 0.42 5.38
C THR A 206 6.10 0.54 4.23
N ALA A 207 5.46 -0.55 3.81
CA ALA A 207 4.46 -0.50 2.76
C ALA A 207 3.20 -1.28 3.12
N VAL A 208 2.04 -0.71 2.84
CA VAL A 208 0.75 -1.40 2.85
C VAL A 208 0.25 -1.50 1.42
N PHE A 209 0.00 -2.71 0.99
CA PHE A 209 -0.32 -3.05 -0.37
C PHE A 209 -1.72 -3.66 -0.45
N ILE A 210 -2.62 -3.05 -1.17
CA ILE A 210 -3.93 -3.63 -1.46
C ILE A 210 -3.86 -4.39 -2.78
N THR A 211 -4.32 -5.63 -2.76
CA THR A 211 -4.48 -6.45 -3.97
C THR A 211 -5.64 -7.43 -3.83
N HIS A 212 -6.10 -7.94 -4.96
CA HIS A 212 -7.01 -9.09 -5.04
C HIS A 212 -6.30 -10.35 -5.59
N SER A 213 -5.02 -10.24 -5.94
CA SER A 213 -4.19 -11.33 -6.50
C SER A 213 -3.36 -12.01 -5.41
N ILE A 214 -3.57 -13.32 -5.23
CA ILE A 214 -2.77 -14.13 -4.29
C ILE A 214 -1.30 -14.14 -4.72
N SER A 215 -1.03 -14.27 -6.02
CA SER A 215 0.34 -14.30 -6.54
C SER A 215 1.07 -13.00 -6.22
N GLU A 216 0.40 -11.87 -6.44
CA GLU A 216 0.95 -10.55 -6.15
C GLU A 216 1.24 -10.36 -4.65
N ALA A 217 0.32 -10.78 -3.78
CA ALA A 217 0.50 -10.71 -2.33
C ALA A 217 1.71 -11.54 -1.86
N LEU A 218 1.91 -12.74 -2.44
CA LEU A 218 3.05 -13.62 -2.13
C LEU A 218 4.39 -13.11 -2.68
N GLU A 219 4.38 -12.35 -3.78
CA GLU A 219 5.60 -11.75 -4.35
C GLU A 219 6.06 -10.51 -3.59
N ILE A 220 5.12 -9.71 -3.08
CA ILE A 220 5.39 -8.38 -2.52
C ILE A 220 5.49 -8.42 -1.00
N GLY A 221 4.57 -9.13 -0.32
CA GLY A 221 4.40 -9.07 1.12
C GLY A 221 5.48 -9.84 1.89
N ASP A 222 5.81 -9.35 3.08
CA ASP A 222 6.44 -10.12 4.15
C ASP A 222 5.36 -10.69 5.09
N ARG A 223 4.12 -10.15 4.98
CA ARG A 223 2.92 -10.59 5.69
C ARG A 223 1.70 -10.38 4.82
N ILE A 224 0.79 -11.34 4.83
CA ILE A 224 -0.48 -11.29 4.13
C ILE A 224 -1.61 -11.35 5.13
N VAL A 225 -2.50 -10.36 5.09
CA VAL A 225 -3.76 -10.35 5.84
C VAL A 225 -4.91 -10.49 4.86
N VAL A 226 -5.65 -11.58 4.99
CA VAL A 226 -6.85 -11.85 4.18
C VAL A 226 -8.08 -11.32 4.89
N LEU A 227 -8.83 -10.47 4.21
CA LEU A 227 -10.02 -9.83 4.75
C LEU A 227 -11.30 -10.43 4.15
N LYS A 228 -12.31 -10.63 4.99
CA LYS A 228 -13.70 -10.94 4.61
C LYS A 228 -14.60 -9.72 4.86
N ARG A 229 -15.76 -9.73 4.24
CA ARG A 229 -16.77 -8.67 4.37
C ARG A 229 -17.71 -8.91 5.57
N PRO A 230 -17.99 -7.88 6.42
CA PRO A 230 -17.28 -6.60 6.49
C PRO A 230 -15.80 -6.82 6.80
N ALA A 231 -14.93 -5.82 6.61
CA ALA A 231 -13.49 -6.04 6.78
C ALA A 231 -13.16 -6.54 8.19
N MET A 232 -12.96 -7.85 8.29
CA MET A 232 -12.44 -8.59 9.42
C MET A 232 -11.30 -9.48 8.95
N ILE A 233 -10.33 -9.73 9.80
CA ILE A 233 -9.22 -10.62 9.48
C ILE A 233 -9.75 -12.07 9.48
N ALA A 234 -9.66 -12.70 8.31
CA ALA A 234 -10.01 -14.11 8.13
C ALA A 234 -8.78 -15.02 8.16
N TYR A 235 -7.62 -14.50 7.78
CA TYR A 235 -6.33 -15.19 7.84
C TYR A 235 -5.21 -14.18 7.90
N ASP A 236 -4.16 -14.49 8.66
CA ASP A 236 -2.99 -13.64 8.84
C ASP A 236 -1.75 -14.52 8.88
N VAL A 237 -0.81 -14.29 7.99
CA VAL A 237 0.41 -15.08 7.86
C VAL A 237 1.59 -14.20 7.53
N SER A 238 2.70 -14.42 8.23
CA SER A 238 4.00 -13.83 7.93
C SER A 238 4.93 -14.89 7.36
N PHE A 239 5.78 -14.50 6.42
CA PHE A 239 6.79 -15.35 5.80
C PHE A 239 7.98 -14.48 5.38
N ASP A 240 9.10 -15.12 5.10
CA ASP A 240 10.34 -14.45 4.75
C ASP A 240 10.94 -15.03 3.46
N LYS A 241 12.17 -14.62 3.15
CA LYS A 241 12.90 -15.09 1.96
C LYS A 241 13.31 -16.56 2.07
N ASP A 242 13.49 -17.05 3.30
CA ASP A 242 13.96 -18.42 3.59
C ASP A 242 12.78 -19.40 3.64
N THR A 243 11.53 -18.89 3.60
CA THR A 243 10.31 -19.71 3.50
C THR A 243 10.35 -20.55 2.24
N SER A 244 10.32 -21.88 2.41
CA SER A 244 10.44 -22.85 1.32
C SER A 244 9.33 -22.71 0.27
N LEU A 245 9.60 -23.23 -0.93
CA LEU A 245 8.60 -23.25 -1.99
C LEU A 245 7.34 -24.03 -1.58
N GLU A 246 7.52 -25.14 -0.86
CA GLU A 246 6.44 -25.98 -0.36
C GLU A 246 5.56 -25.22 0.64
N GLU A 247 6.15 -24.53 1.60
CA GLU A 247 5.42 -23.68 2.55
C GLU A 247 4.66 -22.54 1.84
N ARG A 248 5.29 -21.90 0.83
CA ARG A 248 4.61 -20.86 0.02
C ARG A 248 3.42 -21.43 -0.76
N MET A 249 3.51 -22.66 -1.25
CA MET A 249 2.40 -23.34 -1.91
C MET A 249 1.27 -23.63 -0.92
N MET A 250 1.57 -24.10 0.30
CA MET A 250 0.58 -24.32 1.35
C MET A 250 -0.11 -23.01 1.78
N ILE A 251 0.65 -21.94 1.94
CA ILE A 251 0.09 -20.60 2.21
C ILE A 251 -0.86 -20.17 1.09
N ARG A 252 -0.46 -20.35 -0.18
CA ARG A 252 -1.30 -20.03 -1.35
C ARG A 252 -2.61 -20.79 -1.35
N GLU A 253 -2.57 -22.09 -1.09
CA GLU A 253 -3.74 -22.97 -1.04
C GLU A 253 -4.68 -22.54 0.09
N ARG A 254 -4.13 -22.32 1.29
CA ARG A 254 -4.91 -21.86 2.45
C ARG A 254 -5.58 -20.51 2.21
N ILE A 255 -4.89 -19.56 1.60
CA ILE A 255 -5.49 -18.28 1.21
C ILE A 255 -6.63 -18.49 0.22
N GLY A 256 -6.46 -19.39 -0.76
CA GLY A 256 -7.48 -19.73 -1.75
C GLY A 256 -8.76 -20.28 -1.08
N GLU A 257 -8.63 -21.22 -0.13
CA GLU A 257 -9.74 -21.74 0.66
C GLU A 257 -10.47 -20.65 1.44
N VAL A 258 -9.70 -19.79 2.14
CA VAL A 258 -10.26 -18.69 2.94
C VAL A 258 -11.01 -17.69 2.07
N LEU A 259 -10.54 -17.41 0.86
CA LEU A 259 -11.24 -16.52 -0.08
C LEU A 259 -12.48 -17.19 -0.72
N ALA A 260 -12.49 -18.51 -0.84
CA ALA A 260 -13.63 -19.24 -1.39
C ALA A 260 -14.80 -19.35 -0.38
N ALA A 261 -14.50 -19.48 0.89
CA ALA A 261 -15.46 -19.54 1.99
C ALA A 261 -16.12 -18.19 2.29
#